data_ae560cac856027f09edd145b9e7aefad
#
_entry.id   ae560cac856027f09edd145b9e7aefad
#
_cell.length_a   1.000
_cell.length_b   1.000
_cell.length_c   1.000
_cell.angle_alpha   90.00
_cell.angle_beta   90.00
_cell.angle_gamma   90.00
#
_symmetry.space_group_name_H-M   'P 1'
#
loop_
_entity.id
_entity.type
_entity.pdbx_description
1 polymer ?
#
loop_
_entity_poly.entity_id
_entity_poly.type
_entity_poly.pdbx_seq_one_letter_code
_entity_poly.pdbx_strand_id
1 'polypeptide(L)'
;MKILLSLFLSMALITVCCAVLAEEERTVDPDTFFADLAAAQEAYYQIEKDELEINDELLATISKTWKETYLVSDDGILINGVDDPAVLAFSGKHAFVVLGFALADGEMTDELKARCEAAAAAAKAFPDSVLVCSGGATGENNPEGHTEAGLMKDYLTEQCGIAADRIFTDERAMDTVGNALNTFEILKEQGIEEITLVTSDYHQRRANILYTALAEFIRETEGFSVVLTGNFSCKADAPWESDRDAQIAAMQLSQMVTYLRSGLREAREMVINYGAYGEEANERNAELLVRMQALNPENAVKWEQILALWKEVNSGLPVNENVLPDGLPDTDELCIVALGFQLNPDGSMRDELIQRLRVVLNSAEKYPNAKIICTGGGTAAENEEATEAGRMAEWLIENGISPDRIFVEDESKTTAQNAMFSLDILEENCPQVRQLAIVSSDYHIATGTLLFEAESILRADDTQDRFMIVSNAAYKAPSGSLSVMFQAGALIELSGDEDLAYQIYYDTYDIHELPARK
;
A
#
# COMPACT_ATOMS: atom_id res chain seq x y z
N MET A 1 10.45 5.24 -10.17
CA MET A 1 10.83 4.26 -11.21
C MET A 1 11.05 2.85 -10.69
N LYS A 2 11.80 2.58 -9.60
CA LYS A 2 11.94 1.20 -9.06
C LYS A 2 10.64 0.67 -8.43
N ILE A 3 9.80 1.46 -7.77
CA ILE A 3 8.57 1.04 -7.09
C ILE A 3 7.37 0.96 -8.05
N LEU A 4 7.16 1.91 -8.97
CA LEU A 4 6.13 1.79 -10.02
C LEU A 4 6.53 0.78 -11.12
N LEU A 5 7.83 0.70 -11.47
CA LEU A 5 8.33 -0.41 -12.28
C LEU A 5 8.10 -1.75 -11.56
N SER A 6 8.09 -1.79 -10.22
CA SER A 6 7.77 -2.96 -9.43
C SER A 6 6.28 -3.35 -9.55
N LEU A 7 5.32 -2.43 -9.55
CA LEU A 7 3.88 -2.75 -9.71
C LEU A 7 3.49 -3.04 -11.19
N PHE A 8 3.99 -2.27 -12.16
CA PHE A 8 3.83 -2.62 -13.58
C PHE A 8 4.73 -3.78 -14.02
N LEU A 9 5.96 -3.90 -13.49
CA LEU A 9 6.76 -5.11 -13.65
C LEU A 9 6.16 -6.29 -12.88
N SER A 10 5.47 -6.11 -11.73
CA SER A 10 4.79 -7.23 -11.07
C SER A 10 3.63 -7.78 -11.89
N MET A 11 2.81 -6.96 -12.55
CA MET A 11 1.82 -7.48 -13.50
C MET A 11 2.47 -7.99 -14.81
N ALA A 12 3.49 -7.32 -15.34
CA ALA A 12 4.23 -7.80 -16.52
C ALA A 12 5.17 -8.97 -16.18
N LEU A 13 5.75 -9.04 -14.97
CA LEU A 13 6.53 -10.20 -14.52
C LEU A 13 5.66 -11.37 -14.08
N ILE A 14 4.46 -11.16 -13.53
CA ILE A 14 3.46 -12.25 -13.39
C ILE A 14 3.20 -12.87 -14.75
N THR A 15 3.05 -12.08 -15.80
CA THR A 15 2.88 -12.59 -17.17
C THR A 15 4.19 -13.15 -17.75
N VAL A 16 5.36 -12.58 -17.43
CA VAL A 16 6.68 -13.06 -17.90
C VAL A 16 7.20 -14.20 -17.02
N CYS A 17 7.02 -14.20 -15.69
CA CYS A 17 7.29 -15.38 -14.86
C CYS A 17 6.34 -16.52 -15.18
N CYS A 18 5.05 -16.28 -15.43
CA CYS A 18 4.16 -17.32 -15.93
C CYS A 18 4.59 -17.80 -17.34
N ALA A 19 5.17 -16.94 -18.18
CA ALA A 19 5.66 -17.33 -19.52
C ALA A 19 7.05 -18.00 -19.46
N VAL A 20 7.93 -17.59 -18.57
CA VAL A 20 9.28 -18.19 -18.37
C VAL A 20 9.19 -19.47 -17.54
N LEU A 21 8.25 -19.55 -16.58
CA LEU A 21 7.99 -20.76 -15.80
C LEU A 21 7.15 -21.81 -16.56
N ALA A 22 6.49 -21.42 -17.67
CA ALA A 22 5.72 -22.35 -18.51
C ALA A 22 6.61 -23.22 -19.43
N GLU A 23 7.92 -23.01 -19.48
CA GLU A 23 8.83 -23.80 -20.34
C GLU A 23 9.71 -24.84 -19.60
N GLU A 24 9.72 -24.85 -18.25
CA GLU A 24 10.31 -25.95 -17.47
C GLU A 24 9.39 -26.29 -16.31
N GLU A 25 8.90 -27.54 -16.27
CA GLU A 25 8.24 -28.14 -15.09
C GLU A 25 9.25 -28.21 -13.94
N ARG A 26 9.39 -27.12 -13.17
CA ARG A 26 10.17 -27.12 -11.93
C ARG A 26 9.25 -27.55 -10.80
N THR A 27 9.42 -28.78 -10.37
CA THR A 27 8.90 -29.22 -9.07
C THR A 27 9.68 -28.52 -7.95
N VAL A 28 8.98 -27.87 -7.00
CA VAL A 28 9.63 -27.27 -5.83
C VAL A 28 10.10 -28.41 -4.92
N ASP A 29 11.42 -28.67 -4.95
CA ASP A 29 12.04 -29.65 -4.08
C ASP A 29 12.26 -29.04 -2.67
N PRO A 30 11.80 -29.69 -1.61
CA PRO A 30 11.98 -29.22 -0.24
C PRO A 30 13.42 -28.96 0.16
N ASP A 31 14.36 -29.73 -0.37
CA ASP A 31 15.77 -29.57 -0.07
C ASP A 31 16.40 -28.38 -0.81
N THR A 32 15.74 -27.87 -1.86
CA THR A 32 16.11 -26.68 -2.60
C THR A 32 15.20 -25.47 -2.28
N PHE A 33 14.25 -25.60 -1.36
CA PHE A 33 13.25 -24.58 -1.06
C PHE A 33 13.86 -23.18 -0.81
N PHE A 34 14.97 -23.10 -0.08
CA PHE A 34 15.61 -21.81 0.15
C PHE A 34 16.25 -21.21 -1.10
N ALA A 35 16.80 -22.05 -1.98
CA ALA A 35 17.31 -21.58 -3.27
C ALA A 35 16.15 -21.14 -4.18
N ASP A 36 15.04 -21.86 -4.16
CA ASP A 36 13.83 -21.53 -4.90
C ASP A 36 13.16 -20.26 -4.33
N LEU A 37 13.16 -20.09 -3.01
CA LEU A 37 12.69 -18.89 -2.34
C LEU A 37 13.54 -17.68 -2.73
N ALA A 38 14.87 -17.79 -2.67
CA ALA A 38 15.79 -16.73 -3.07
C ALA A 38 15.65 -16.38 -4.56
N ALA A 39 15.51 -17.38 -5.45
CA ALA A 39 15.31 -17.18 -6.87
C ALA A 39 13.94 -16.50 -7.16
N ALA A 40 12.90 -16.87 -6.43
CA ALA A 40 11.59 -16.24 -6.53
C ALA A 40 11.64 -14.78 -6.07
N GLN A 41 12.35 -14.47 -4.98
CA GLN A 41 12.58 -13.10 -4.51
C GLN A 41 13.36 -12.28 -5.53
N GLU A 42 14.47 -12.79 -6.05
CA GLU A 42 15.29 -12.11 -7.05
C GLU A 42 14.47 -11.82 -8.34
N ALA A 43 13.66 -12.77 -8.77
CA ALA A 43 12.79 -12.60 -9.92
C ALA A 43 11.65 -11.60 -9.69
N TYR A 44 11.08 -11.59 -8.49
CA TYR A 44 9.90 -10.78 -8.17
C TYR A 44 10.27 -9.33 -7.84
N TYR A 45 11.38 -9.10 -7.11
CA TYR A 45 11.74 -7.78 -6.61
C TYR A 45 12.99 -7.18 -7.23
N GLN A 46 13.75 -7.90 -8.07
CA GLN A 46 15.08 -7.48 -8.57
C GLN A 46 16.03 -7.06 -7.44
N ILE A 47 15.88 -7.67 -6.27
CA ILE A 47 16.68 -7.36 -5.09
C ILE A 47 18.01 -8.09 -5.20
N GLU A 48 19.11 -7.39 -4.95
CA GLU A 48 20.44 -7.98 -4.85
C GLU A 48 20.52 -8.94 -3.65
N LYS A 49 21.24 -10.03 -3.85
CA LYS A 49 21.32 -11.17 -2.94
C LYS A 49 21.78 -10.83 -1.52
N ASP A 50 22.45 -9.68 -1.34
CA ASP A 50 23.07 -9.23 -0.09
C ASP A 50 22.08 -8.46 0.84
N GLU A 51 20.88 -8.13 0.37
CA GLU A 51 19.86 -7.43 1.18
C GLU A 51 18.99 -8.36 2.04
N LEU A 52 19.16 -9.67 1.89
CA LEU A 52 18.38 -10.69 2.61
C LEU A 52 19.21 -11.35 3.72
N GLU A 53 19.58 -10.62 4.75
CA GLU A 53 19.92 -11.24 6.03
C GLU A 53 18.66 -11.82 6.68
N ILE A 54 18.15 -12.90 6.10
CA ILE A 54 17.09 -13.67 6.75
C ILE A 54 17.74 -14.37 7.95
N ASN A 55 17.20 -14.14 9.14
CA ASN A 55 17.62 -14.87 10.34
C ASN A 55 17.51 -16.37 10.07
N ASP A 56 18.60 -17.09 10.19
CA ASP A 56 18.68 -18.52 9.91
C ASP A 56 17.65 -19.35 10.70
N GLU A 57 17.28 -18.90 11.90
CA GLU A 57 16.29 -19.57 12.76
C GLU A 57 14.86 -19.41 12.18
N LEU A 58 14.50 -18.23 11.71
CA LEU A 58 13.22 -17.99 11.04
C LEU A 58 13.10 -18.82 9.76
N LEU A 59 14.16 -18.87 8.95
CA LEU A 59 14.20 -19.72 7.75
C LEU A 59 14.10 -21.21 8.06
N ALA A 60 14.76 -21.66 9.11
CA ALA A 60 14.66 -23.05 9.56
C ALA A 60 13.22 -23.39 9.97
N THR A 61 12.55 -22.49 10.68
CA THR A 61 11.14 -22.63 11.07
C THR A 61 10.22 -22.65 9.85
N ILE A 62 10.40 -21.72 8.92
CA ILE A 62 9.64 -21.65 7.67
C ILE A 62 9.85 -22.92 6.84
N SER A 63 11.10 -23.40 6.70
CA SER A 63 11.41 -24.63 5.97
C SER A 63 10.78 -25.85 6.63
N LYS A 64 10.81 -25.92 7.96
CA LYS A 64 10.16 -27.00 8.70
C LYS A 64 8.65 -26.97 8.46
N THR A 65 8.05 -25.81 8.59
CA THR A 65 6.60 -25.62 8.34
C THR A 65 6.25 -25.97 6.89
N TRP A 66 7.07 -25.56 5.91
CA TRP A 66 6.92 -25.94 4.52
C TRP A 66 6.91 -27.47 4.36
N LYS A 67 7.91 -28.16 4.91
CA LYS A 67 8.02 -29.62 4.83
C LYS A 67 6.84 -30.32 5.51
N GLU A 68 6.45 -29.86 6.69
CA GLU A 68 5.36 -30.45 7.47
C GLU A 68 3.97 -30.12 6.90
N THR A 69 3.78 -28.94 6.36
CA THR A 69 2.47 -28.46 5.87
C THR A 69 2.25 -28.77 4.39
N TYR A 70 3.27 -28.59 3.56
CA TYR A 70 3.11 -28.67 2.11
C TYR A 70 3.32 -30.07 1.55
N LEU A 71 4.19 -30.87 2.19
CA LEU A 71 4.59 -32.18 1.69
C LEU A 71 3.85 -33.36 2.35
N VAL A 72 3.18 -33.11 3.46
CA VAL A 72 2.40 -34.17 4.11
C VAL A 72 1.11 -34.41 3.31
N SER A 73 0.77 -35.68 3.16
CA SER A 73 -0.47 -36.11 2.49
C SER A 73 -1.71 -35.50 3.12
N ASP A 74 -2.78 -35.44 2.36
CA ASP A 74 -4.06 -34.82 2.72
C ASP A 74 -4.64 -35.22 4.08
N ASP A 75 -4.26 -36.40 4.59
CA ASP A 75 -4.84 -37.00 5.78
C ASP A 75 -4.40 -36.35 7.11
N GLY A 76 -3.39 -35.48 7.11
CA GLY A 76 -2.81 -34.92 8.35
C GLY A 76 -3.12 -33.45 8.63
N ILE A 77 -3.49 -32.67 7.62
CA ILE A 77 -3.66 -31.20 7.72
C ILE A 77 -5.07 -30.76 7.35
N LEU A 78 -5.72 -31.48 6.40
CA LEU A 78 -7.04 -31.11 5.91
C LEU A 78 -8.10 -31.77 6.75
N ILE A 79 -8.71 -31.01 7.64
CA ILE A 79 -9.96 -31.41 8.26
C ILE A 79 -11.05 -31.11 7.23
N ASN A 80 -11.42 -32.12 6.44
CA ASN A 80 -12.53 -32.01 5.50
C ASN A 80 -13.82 -31.88 6.29
N GLY A 81 -14.36 -30.66 6.33
CA GLY A 81 -15.20 -30.55 7.21
C GLY A 81 -16.52 -29.94 7.40
N VAL A 82 -17.28 -29.66 6.41
CA VAL A 82 -18.69 -29.28 6.64
C VAL A 82 -19.44 -30.35 7.46
N ASP A 83 -18.96 -31.60 7.47
CA ASP A 83 -19.65 -32.74 8.04
C ASP A 83 -19.30 -33.01 9.51
N ASP A 84 -18.15 -32.58 10.03
CA ASP A 84 -17.79 -32.81 11.44
C ASP A 84 -16.89 -31.73 12.09
N PRO A 85 -17.45 -30.54 12.40
CA PRO A 85 -16.71 -29.55 13.20
C PRO A 85 -16.32 -30.04 14.60
N ALA A 86 -16.87 -31.13 15.07
CA ALA A 86 -16.65 -31.65 16.42
C ALA A 86 -15.21 -32.13 16.67
N VAL A 87 -14.39 -32.28 15.64
CA VAL A 87 -12.96 -32.63 15.78
C VAL A 87 -12.08 -31.43 16.15
N LEU A 88 -12.60 -30.20 16.04
CA LEU A 88 -11.90 -28.98 16.44
C LEU A 88 -11.94 -28.82 17.96
N ALA A 89 -10.86 -28.37 18.54
CA ALA A 89 -10.78 -28.09 19.97
C ALA A 89 -9.98 -26.82 20.21
N PHE A 90 -10.54 -25.91 20.98
CA PHE A 90 -9.96 -24.61 21.31
C PHE A 90 -9.82 -24.47 22.82
N SER A 91 -8.76 -23.81 23.27
CA SER A 91 -8.48 -23.56 24.69
C SER A 91 -8.63 -22.09 25.10
N GLY A 92 -8.60 -21.18 24.11
CA GLY A 92 -8.61 -19.74 24.30
C GLY A 92 -9.64 -19.01 23.43
N LYS A 93 -9.46 -17.71 23.27
CA LYS A 93 -10.21 -16.92 22.28
C LYS A 93 -9.85 -17.40 20.88
N HIS A 94 -10.87 -17.78 20.14
CA HIS A 94 -10.71 -18.43 18.85
C HIS A 94 -11.45 -17.69 17.73
N ALA A 95 -10.86 -17.67 16.52
CA ALA A 95 -11.51 -17.23 15.31
C ALA A 95 -11.45 -18.27 14.18
N PHE A 96 -12.54 -18.39 13.45
CA PHE A 96 -12.55 -18.98 12.12
C PHE A 96 -12.16 -17.88 11.12
N VAL A 97 -11.02 -18.03 10.46
CA VAL A 97 -10.54 -17.09 9.44
C VAL A 97 -11.01 -17.58 8.08
N VAL A 98 -11.92 -16.84 7.46
CA VAL A 98 -12.54 -17.19 6.19
C VAL A 98 -11.87 -16.41 5.08
N LEU A 99 -11.18 -17.12 4.19
CA LEU A 99 -10.46 -16.50 3.08
C LEU A 99 -11.39 -16.23 1.90
N GLY A 100 -11.27 -15.04 1.33
CA GLY A 100 -12.02 -14.59 0.19
C GLY A 100 -11.71 -15.37 -1.10
N PHE A 101 -12.55 -15.17 -2.10
CA PHE A 101 -12.40 -15.67 -3.45
C PHE A 101 -12.96 -14.65 -4.43
N ALA A 102 -12.27 -14.45 -5.54
CA ALA A 102 -12.58 -13.41 -6.51
C ALA A 102 -14.08 -13.36 -6.88
N LEU A 103 -14.62 -12.15 -6.87
CA LEU A 103 -16.00 -11.90 -7.24
C LEU A 103 -16.22 -12.07 -8.75
N ALA A 104 -17.43 -12.39 -9.15
CA ALA A 104 -17.84 -12.41 -10.54
C ALA A 104 -18.89 -11.32 -10.77
N ASP A 105 -18.58 -10.34 -11.60
CA ASP A 105 -19.46 -9.19 -11.85
C ASP A 105 -19.91 -8.46 -10.55
N GLY A 106 -19.00 -8.36 -9.56
CA GLY A 106 -19.27 -7.76 -8.26
C GLY A 106 -20.10 -8.62 -7.29
N GLU A 107 -20.38 -9.87 -7.64
CA GLU A 107 -21.22 -10.80 -6.87
C GLU A 107 -20.42 -11.99 -6.33
N MET A 108 -20.91 -12.59 -5.25
CA MET A 108 -20.32 -13.81 -4.69
C MET A 108 -20.45 -14.99 -5.62
N THR A 109 -19.34 -15.65 -5.90
CA THR A 109 -19.32 -16.94 -6.59
C THR A 109 -19.90 -18.07 -5.70
N ASP A 110 -20.26 -19.19 -6.29
CA ASP A 110 -20.72 -20.36 -5.52
C ASP A 110 -19.60 -20.92 -4.62
N GLU A 111 -18.34 -20.79 -5.04
CA GLU A 111 -17.19 -21.17 -4.22
C GLU A 111 -17.06 -20.28 -2.97
N LEU A 112 -17.20 -18.97 -3.11
CA LEU A 112 -17.15 -18.05 -1.97
C LEU A 112 -18.32 -18.31 -1.00
N LYS A 113 -19.50 -18.59 -1.50
CA LYS A 113 -20.66 -19.01 -0.69
C LYS A 113 -20.38 -20.30 0.07
N ALA A 114 -19.78 -21.31 -0.59
CA ALA A 114 -19.43 -22.58 0.05
C ALA A 114 -18.42 -22.40 1.21
N ARG A 115 -17.45 -21.49 1.07
CA ARG A 115 -16.54 -21.12 2.16
C ARG A 115 -17.30 -20.51 3.35
N CYS A 116 -18.24 -19.61 3.08
CA CYS A 116 -19.11 -19.03 4.10
C CYS A 116 -20.00 -20.06 4.79
N GLU A 117 -20.58 -21.00 4.05
CA GLU A 117 -21.41 -22.07 4.60
C GLU A 117 -20.61 -23.01 5.50
N ALA A 118 -19.40 -23.38 5.11
CA ALA A 118 -18.46 -24.14 5.93
C ALA A 118 -18.14 -23.40 7.23
N ALA A 119 -17.78 -22.11 7.13
CA ALA A 119 -17.50 -21.27 8.29
C ALA A 119 -18.71 -21.11 9.21
N ALA A 120 -19.91 -20.95 8.66
CA ALA A 120 -21.15 -20.84 9.42
C ALA A 120 -21.49 -22.13 10.17
N ALA A 121 -21.25 -23.29 9.55
CA ALA A 121 -21.45 -24.59 10.22
C ALA A 121 -20.51 -24.72 11.44
N ALA A 122 -19.24 -24.38 11.28
CA ALA A 122 -18.26 -24.36 12.37
C ALA A 122 -18.63 -23.33 13.46
N ALA A 123 -18.97 -22.10 13.09
CA ALA A 123 -19.34 -21.05 14.03
C ALA A 123 -20.62 -21.36 14.84
N LYS A 124 -21.53 -22.14 14.28
CA LYS A 124 -22.72 -22.64 14.99
C LYS A 124 -22.38 -23.75 16.00
N ALA A 125 -21.38 -24.59 15.66
CA ALA A 125 -20.90 -25.62 16.60
C ALA A 125 -20.07 -25.00 17.73
N PHE A 126 -19.43 -23.85 17.50
CA PHE A 126 -18.60 -23.13 18.46
C PHE A 126 -19.12 -21.68 18.65
N PRO A 127 -20.16 -21.48 19.46
CA PRO A 127 -20.82 -20.17 19.58
C PRO A 127 -19.94 -19.08 20.21
N ASP A 128 -18.89 -19.43 20.93
CA ASP A 128 -17.96 -18.50 21.56
C ASP A 128 -16.84 -18.04 20.58
N SER A 129 -16.66 -18.73 19.45
CA SER A 129 -15.71 -18.32 18.41
C SER A 129 -16.27 -17.19 17.55
N VAL A 130 -15.39 -16.32 17.07
CA VAL A 130 -15.73 -15.28 16.10
C VAL A 130 -15.33 -15.70 14.68
N LEU A 131 -15.71 -14.90 13.70
CA LEU A 131 -15.34 -15.04 12.32
C LEU A 131 -14.48 -13.84 11.91
N VAL A 132 -13.41 -14.07 11.16
CA VAL A 132 -12.65 -13.03 10.46
C VAL A 132 -12.74 -13.31 8.97
N CYS A 133 -13.49 -12.50 8.25
CA CYS A 133 -13.60 -12.58 6.80
C CYS A 133 -12.56 -11.66 6.18
N SER A 134 -11.71 -12.18 5.28
CA SER A 134 -10.64 -11.42 4.67
C SER A 134 -10.68 -11.53 3.14
N GLY A 135 -10.72 -10.40 2.46
CA GLY A 135 -10.74 -10.25 1.01
C GLY A 135 -11.31 -8.92 0.55
N GLY A 136 -10.56 -8.23 -0.29
CA GLY A 136 -10.88 -6.90 -0.81
C GLY A 136 -11.78 -6.91 -2.04
N ALA A 137 -11.75 -5.82 -2.78
CA ALA A 137 -12.53 -5.64 -4.00
C ALA A 137 -11.80 -6.29 -5.19
N THR A 138 -11.93 -7.61 -5.31
CA THR A 138 -11.29 -8.39 -6.37
C THR A 138 -12.30 -8.80 -7.46
N GLY A 139 -11.80 -9.38 -8.55
CA GLY A 139 -12.61 -9.84 -9.68
C GLY A 139 -12.80 -8.77 -10.76
N GLU A 140 -13.26 -9.23 -11.91
CA GLU A 140 -13.55 -8.36 -13.06
C GLU A 140 -14.98 -7.80 -12.95
N ASN A 141 -15.21 -6.62 -13.56
CA ASN A 141 -16.53 -5.97 -13.63
C ASN A 141 -17.18 -5.71 -12.24
N ASN A 142 -16.45 -5.10 -11.33
CA ASN A 142 -16.95 -4.71 -10.01
C ASN A 142 -17.02 -3.17 -9.87
N PRO A 143 -17.92 -2.49 -10.61
CA PRO A 143 -17.98 -1.02 -10.63
C PRO A 143 -18.48 -0.39 -9.33
N GLU A 144 -19.15 -1.16 -8.48
CA GLU A 144 -19.65 -0.70 -7.17
C GLU A 144 -18.59 -0.86 -6.07
N GLY A 145 -17.45 -1.52 -6.38
CA GLY A 145 -16.36 -1.72 -5.44
C GLY A 145 -16.71 -2.66 -4.29
N HIS A 146 -17.62 -3.61 -4.49
CA HIS A 146 -17.95 -4.61 -3.46
C HIS A 146 -16.70 -5.38 -3.05
N THR A 147 -16.52 -5.58 -1.75
CA THR A 147 -15.43 -6.39 -1.21
C THR A 147 -15.88 -7.81 -0.94
N GLU A 148 -14.96 -8.76 -1.10
CA GLU A 148 -15.24 -10.16 -0.75
C GLU A 148 -15.67 -10.28 0.71
N ALA A 149 -14.93 -9.64 1.63
CA ALA A 149 -15.21 -9.69 3.07
C ALA A 149 -16.54 -9.03 3.45
N GLY A 150 -16.88 -7.91 2.83
CA GLY A 150 -18.18 -7.25 3.02
C GLY A 150 -19.34 -8.15 2.62
N LEU A 151 -19.28 -8.70 1.40
CA LEU A 151 -20.30 -9.64 0.91
C LEU A 151 -20.35 -10.94 1.71
N MET A 152 -19.19 -11.46 2.19
CA MET A 152 -19.19 -12.62 3.10
C MET A 152 -19.90 -12.31 4.40
N LYS A 153 -19.70 -11.14 5.00
CA LYS A 153 -20.38 -10.72 6.23
C LYS A 153 -21.89 -10.64 6.05
N ASP A 154 -22.33 -10.03 4.95
CA ASP A 154 -23.76 -9.94 4.62
C ASP A 154 -24.37 -11.33 4.45
N TYR A 155 -23.72 -12.19 3.69
CA TYR A 155 -24.18 -13.56 3.45
C TYR A 155 -24.22 -14.38 4.75
N LEU A 156 -23.19 -14.31 5.58
CA LEU A 156 -23.13 -14.99 6.86
C LEU A 156 -24.21 -14.51 7.83
N THR A 157 -24.51 -13.22 7.79
CA THR A 157 -25.53 -12.62 8.67
C THR A 157 -26.94 -12.95 8.15
N GLU A 158 -27.21 -12.66 6.89
CA GLU A 158 -28.57 -12.73 6.34
C GLU A 158 -29.00 -14.15 5.96
N GLN A 159 -28.09 -14.92 5.35
CA GLN A 159 -28.42 -16.26 4.84
C GLN A 159 -28.04 -17.36 5.84
N CYS A 160 -26.91 -17.18 6.55
CA CYS A 160 -26.45 -18.19 7.50
C CYS A 160 -26.91 -17.95 8.95
N GLY A 161 -27.39 -16.76 9.29
CA GLY A 161 -27.92 -16.42 10.61
C GLY A 161 -26.84 -16.31 11.69
N ILE A 162 -25.62 -15.91 11.33
CA ILE A 162 -24.55 -15.58 12.27
C ILE A 162 -24.74 -14.13 12.74
N ALA A 163 -24.60 -13.88 14.03
CA ALA A 163 -24.72 -12.52 14.58
C ALA A 163 -23.60 -11.61 14.06
N ALA A 164 -23.95 -10.41 13.58
CA ALA A 164 -23.02 -9.49 12.93
C ALA A 164 -21.87 -9.03 13.83
N ASP A 165 -22.09 -8.98 15.15
CA ASP A 165 -21.09 -8.64 16.17
C ASP A 165 -20.04 -9.75 16.40
N ARG A 166 -20.23 -10.92 15.82
CA ARG A 166 -19.25 -12.01 15.78
C ARG A 166 -18.41 -12.02 14.53
N ILE A 167 -18.60 -11.09 13.59
CA ILE A 167 -17.94 -11.08 12.28
C ILE A 167 -17.10 -9.81 12.15
N PHE A 168 -15.79 -10.00 12.07
CA PHE A 168 -14.81 -8.98 11.72
C PHE A 168 -14.47 -9.09 10.23
N THR A 169 -14.21 -7.97 9.57
CA THR A 169 -13.88 -7.93 8.14
C THR A 169 -12.53 -7.27 7.90
N ASP A 170 -11.73 -7.85 7.04
CA ASP A 170 -10.64 -7.20 6.34
C ASP A 170 -11.05 -7.04 4.87
N GLU A 171 -11.27 -5.81 4.45
CA GLU A 171 -11.77 -5.45 3.12
C GLU A 171 -10.66 -4.90 2.21
N ARG A 172 -9.38 -4.96 2.65
CA ARG A 172 -8.22 -4.40 1.95
C ARG A 172 -7.41 -5.43 1.18
N ALA A 173 -7.45 -6.68 1.59
CA ALA A 173 -6.58 -7.71 1.04
C ALA A 173 -6.89 -8.01 -0.42
N MET A 174 -5.89 -7.91 -1.28
CA MET A 174 -5.99 -8.21 -2.71
C MET A 174 -5.40 -9.57 -3.08
N ASP A 175 -4.71 -10.23 -2.16
CA ASP A 175 -4.09 -11.54 -2.32
C ASP A 175 -4.00 -12.31 -0.98
N THR A 176 -3.46 -13.52 -1.02
CA THR A 176 -3.35 -14.37 0.18
C THR A 176 -2.32 -13.82 1.20
N VAL A 177 -1.32 -13.07 0.76
CA VAL A 177 -0.36 -12.39 1.65
C VAL A 177 -1.06 -11.27 2.41
N GLY A 178 -1.79 -10.42 1.70
CA GLY A 178 -2.64 -9.39 2.30
C GLY A 178 -3.67 -9.98 3.26
N ASN A 179 -4.34 -11.07 2.87
CA ASN A 179 -5.26 -11.78 3.78
C ASN A 179 -4.57 -12.15 5.11
N ALA A 180 -3.37 -12.72 5.05
CA ALA A 180 -2.65 -13.10 6.26
C ALA A 180 -2.27 -11.87 7.10
N LEU A 181 -1.60 -10.89 6.50
CA LEU A 181 -1.13 -9.67 7.19
C LEU A 181 -2.28 -8.93 7.88
N ASN A 182 -3.36 -8.64 7.15
CA ASN A 182 -4.48 -7.87 7.66
C ASN A 182 -5.30 -8.66 8.70
N THR A 183 -5.44 -9.98 8.51
CA THR A 183 -6.06 -10.85 9.52
C THR A 183 -5.32 -10.75 10.85
N PHE A 184 -3.98 -10.81 10.84
CA PHE A 184 -3.20 -10.75 12.08
C PHE A 184 -3.31 -9.41 12.80
N GLU A 185 -3.54 -8.31 12.12
CA GLU A 185 -3.88 -7.03 12.73
C GLU A 185 -5.18 -7.14 13.55
N ILE A 186 -6.23 -7.71 12.95
CA ILE A 186 -7.52 -7.94 13.63
C ILE A 186 -7.35 -8.89 14.83
N LEU A 187 -6.60 -10.00 14.66
CA LEU A 187 -6.35 -10.96 15.74
C LEU A 187 -5.68 -10.28 16.93
N LYS A 188 -4.69 -9.44 16.69
CA LYS A 188 -3.96 -8.69 17.70
C LYS A 188 -4.87 -7.70 18.44
N GLU A 189 -5.64 -6.90 17.70
CA GLU A 189 -6.60 -5.94 18.26
C GLU A 189 -7.66 -6.61 19.14
N GLN A 190 -8.17 -7.78 18.69
CA GLN A 190 -9.19 -8.52 19.41
C GLN A 190 -8.62 -9.45 20.49
N GLY A 191 -7.29 -9.59 20.58
CA GLY A 191 -6.63 -10.50 21.51
C GLY A 191 -7.00 -11.97 21.25
N ILE A 192 -7.02 -12.38 19.98
CA ILE A 192 -7.34 -13.74 19.53
C ILE A 192 -6.04 -14.49 19.31
N GLU A 193 -5.84 -15.59 20.02
CA GLU A 193 -4.60 -16.36 20.03
C GLU A 193 -4.73 -17.74 19.35
N GLU A 194 -5.94 -18.15 18.98
CA GLU A 194 -6.20 -19.42 18.32
C GLU A 194 -7.03 -19.20 17.06
N ILE A 195 -6.63 -19.81 15.94
CA ILE A 195 -7.33 -19.68 14.65
C ILE A 195 -7.51 -21.02 13.96
N THR A 196 -8.60 -21.13 13.21
CA THR A 196 -8.84 -22.20 12.24
C THR A 196 -9.09 -21.58 10.86
N LEU A 197 -8.27 -21.93 9.87
CA LEU A 197 -8.44 -21.42 8.51
C LEU A 197 -9.60 -22.11 7.81
N VAL A 198 -10.45 -21.32 7.16
CA VAL A 198 -11.58 -21.78 6.35
C VAL A 198 -11.41 -21.30 4.91
N THR A 199 -11.20 -22.23 3.98
CA THR A 199 -11.05 -21.93 2.57
C THR A 199 -11.35 -23.18 1.72
N SER A 200 -11.16 -23.11 0.40
CA SER A 200 -11.29 -24.29 -0.49
C SER A 200 -10.15 -25.28 -0.26
N ASP A 201 -10.40 -26.55 -0.46
CA ASP A 201 -9.46 -27.65 -0.20
C ASP A 201 -8.11 -27.48 -0.95
N TYR A 202 -8.14 -27.09 -2.21
CA TYR A 202 -6.91 -26.82 -2.98
C TYR A 202 -6.10 -25.63 -2.47
N HIS A 203 -6.74 -24.66 -1.78
CA HIS A 203 -6.08 -23.46 -1.27
C HIS A 203 -5.50 -23.63 0.15
N GLN A 204 -5.93 -24.65 0.87
CA GLN A 204 -5.61 -24.82 2.30
C GLN A 204 -4.10 -24.86 2.58
N ARG A 205 -3.34 -25.59 1.77
CA ARG A 205 -1.89 -25.76 1.99
C ARG A 205 -1.14 -24.43 1.89
N ARG A 206 -1.42 -23.65 0.86
CA ARG A 206 -0.81 -22.34 0.64
C ARG A 206 -1.20 -21.35 1.75
N ALA A 207 -2.46 -21.32 2.14
CA ALA A 207 -2.90 -20.49 3.25
C ALA A 207 -2.23 -20.89 4.57
N ASN A 208 -2.16 -22.18 4.88
CA ASN A 208 -1.53 -22.66 6.12
C ASN A 208 -0.07 -22.26 6.23
N ILE A 209 0.75 -22.40 5.17
CA ILE A 209 2.16 -22.05 5.25
C ILE A 209 2.36 -20.55 5.46
N LEU A 210 1.56 -19.70 4.80
CA LEU A 210 1.66 -18.25 4.96
C LEU A 210 1.26 -17.82 6.38
N TYR A 211 0.14 -18.31 6.88
CA TYR A 211 -0.34 -17.99 8.23
C TYR A 211 0.59 -18.52 9.33
N THR A 212 1.17 -19.73 9.15
CA THR A 212 2.12 -20.27 10.11
C THR A 212 3.44 -19.50 10.11
N ALA A 213 3.97 -19.16 8.93
CA ALA A 213 5.18 -18.34 8.83
C ALA A 213 5.00 -16.97 9.46
N LEU A 214 3.84 -16.33 9.22
CA LEU A 214 3.52 -15.03 9.83
C LEU A 214 3.36 -15.15 11.35
N ALA A 215 2.70 -16.21 11.85
CA ALA A 215 2.55 -16.46 13.28
C ALA A 215 3.91 -16.55 13.98
N GLU A 216 4.88 -17.29 13.38
CA GLU A 216 6.23 -17.40 13.91
C GLU A 216 6.97 -16.06 13.88
N PHE A 217 6.87 -15.31 12.78
CA PHE A 217 7.50 -14.01 12.67
C PHE A 217 6.98 -13.05 13.75
N ILE A 218 5.65 -12.94 13.93
CA ILE A 218 5.03 -12.04 14.92
C ILE A 218 5.35 -12.50 16.35
N ARG A 219 5.41 -13.80 16.60
CA ARG A 219 5.81 -14.34 17.90
C ARG A 219 7.25 -13.91 18.24
N GLU A 220 8.17 -13.98 17.29
CA GLU A 220 9.58 -13.62 17.51
C GLU A 220 9.79 -12.11 17.65
N THR A 221 9.12 -11.32 16.84
CA THR A 221 9.35 -9.86 16.77
C THR A 221 8.49 -9.06 17.73
N GLU A 222 7.28 -9.54 18.06
CA GLU A 222 6.30 -8.79 18.84
C GLU A 222 5.88 -9.48 20.14
N GLY A 223 6.25 -10.75 20.31
CA GLY A 223 5.84 -11.55 21.47
C GLY A 223 4.35 -11.93 21.49
N PHE A 224 3.62 -11.69 20.38
CA PHE A 224 2.22 -12.09 20.24
C PHE A 224 2.13 -13.46 19.56
N SER A 225 1.56 -14.44 20.26
CA SER A 225 1.47 -15.81 19.77
C SER A 225 0.09 -16.10 19.20
N VAL A 226 0.06 -16.62 17.98
CA VAL A 226 -1.14 -17.16 17.35
C VAL A 226 -0.90 -18.62 17.00
N VAL A 227 -1.82 -19.50 17.39
CA VAL A 227 -1.75 -20.94 17.12
C VAL A 227 -2.79 -21.30 16.06
N LEU A 228 -2.36 -21.93 14.98
CA LEU A 228 -3.25 -22.55 14.01
C LEU A 228 -3.73 -23.87 14.61
N THR A 229 -4.96 -23.91 15.11
CA THR A 229 -5.56 -25.08 15.76
C THR A 229 -6.08 -26.10 14.76
N GLY A 230 -6.16 -25.73 13.50
CA GLY A 230 -6.60 -26.59 12.42
C GLY A 230 -6.99 -25.81 11.18
N ASN A 231 -7.61 -26.52 10.27
CA ASN A 231 -8.18 -25.99 9.04
C ASN A 231 -9.53 -26.65 8.76
N PHE A 232 -10.36 -25.96 8.00
CA PHE A 232 -11.71 -26.41 7.68
C PHE A 232 -12.00 -26.07 6.21
N SER A 233 -12.15 -27.08 5.36
CA SER A 233 -12.22 -26.87 3.92
C SER A 233 -13.60 -27.12 3.37
N CYS A 234 -14.02 -26.29 2.41
CA CYS A 234 -15.07 -26.69 1.46
C CYS A 234 -14.43 -27.36 0.25
N LYS A 235 -15.14 -28.31 -0.34
CA LYS A 235 -14.69 -28.95 -1.56
C LYS A 235 -14.94 -28.05 -2.75
N ALA A 236 -13.88 -27.77 -3.53
CA ALA A 236 -14.01 -27.03 -4.77
C ALA A 236 -14.04 -27.97 -5.99
N ASP A 237 -14.65 -27.50 -7.07
CA ASP A 237 -14.65 -28.23 -8.34
C ASP A 237 -13.33 -28.04 -9.13
N ALA A 238 -12.44 -27.13 -8.69
CA ALA A 238 -11.17 -26.86 -9.35
C ALA A 238 -10.16 -27.97 -9.07
N PRO A 239 -9.45 -28.47 -10.10
CA PRO A 239 -8.37 -29.44 -9.88
C PRO A 239 -7.21 -28.75 -9.12
N TRP A 240 -6.66 -29.45 -8.13
CA TRP A 240 -5.46 -29.01 -7.49
C TRP A 240 -4.23 -29.32 -8.35
N GLU A 241 -3.49 -28.28 -8.73
CA GLU A 241 -2.24 -28.38 -9.48
C GLU A 241 -1.06 -28.18 -8.51
N SER A 242 -0.51 -29.30 -8.00
CA SER A 242 0.46 -29.29 -6.90
C SER A 242 1.70 -28.42 -7.14
N ASP A 243 2.28 -28.51 -8.33
CA ASP A 243 3.54 -27.84 -8.64
C ASP A 243 3.34 -26.32 -8.82
N ARG A 244 2.25 -25.93 -9.49
CA ARG A 244 1.90 -24.52 -9.64
C ARG A 244 1.57 -23.86 -8.31
N ASP A 245 0.81 -24.55 -7.46
CA ASP A 245 0.43 -24.01 -6.15
C ASP A 245 1.67 -23.88 -5.24
N ALA A 246 2.63 -24.83 -5.31
CA ALA A 246 3.89 -24.76 -4.60
C ALA A 246 4.75 -23.56 -5.02
N GLN A 247 4.83 -23.27 -6.32
CA GLN A 247 5.55 -22.10 -6.84
C GLN A 247 4.90 -20.79 -6.37
N ILE A 248 3.57 -20.70 -6.44
CA ILE A 248 2.82 -19.54 -5.94
C ILE A 248 3.05 -19.37 -4.45
N ALA A 249 3.01 -20.44 -3.66
CA ALA A 249 3.24 -20.38 -2.23
C ALA A 249 4.66 -19.89 -1.88
N ALA A 250 5.69 -20.36 -2.59
CA ALA A 250 7.06 -19.92 -2.41
C ALA A 250 7.22 -18.42 -2.74
N MET A 251 6.64 -17.97 -3.85
CA MET A 251 6.65 -16.56 -4.25
C MET A 251 5.94 -15.68 -3.23
N GLN A 252 4.75 -16.05 -2.79
CA GLN A 252 3.99 -15.29 -1.79
C GLN A 252 4.67 -15.26 -0.43
N LEU A 253 5.28 -16.37 -0.01
CA LEU A 253 6.04 -16.41 1.22
C LEU A 253 7.26 -15.47 1.16
N SER A 254 7.95 -15.43 0.04
CA SER A 254 9.04 -14.49 -0.22
C SER A 254 8.57 -13.04 -0.12
N GLN A 255 7.47 -12.72 -0.78
CA GLN A 255 6.86 -11.39 -0.74
C GLN A 255 6.53 -10.96 0.69
N MET A 256 5.90 -11.84 1.45
CA MET A 256 5.54 -11.58 2.84
C MET A 256 6.77 -11.32 3.71
N VAL A 257 7.80 -12.16 3.61
CA VAL A 257 9.04 -12.00 4.38
C VAL A 257 9.74 -10.70 4.03
N THR A 258 9.83 -10.35 2.75
CA THR A 258 10.43 -9.08 2.30
C THR A 258 9.67 -7.88 2.85
N TYR A 259 8.34 -7.89 2.78
CA TYR A 259 7.51 -6.84 3.35
C TYR A 259 7.74 -6.69 4.87
N LEU A 260 7.68 -7.79 5.62
CA LEU A 260 7.87 -7.77 7.06
C LEU A 260 9.25 -7.27 7.49
N ARG A 261 10.28 -7.51 6.67
CA ARG A 261 11.66 -7.08 6.94
C ARG A 261 11.99 -5.69 6.42
N SER A 262 11.16 -5.13 5.55
CA SER A 262 11.33 -3.76 5.07
C SER A 262 11.15 -2.71 6.18
N GLY A 263 10.47 -3.05 7.26
CA GLY A 263 10.04 -2.11 8.30
C GLY A 263 8.90 -1.20 7.86
N LEU A 264 8.31 -1.41 6.69
CA LEU A 264 7.21 -0.57 6.18
C LEU A 264 5.96 -0.65 7.06
N ARG A 265 5.73 -1.78 7.70
CA ARG A 265 4.63 -1.94 8.66
C ARG A 265 4.79 -1.00 9.85
N GLU A 266 5.98 -0.98 10.45
CA GLU A 266 6.32 -0.08 11.55
C GLU A 266 6.24 1.40 11.10
N ALA A 267 6.71 1.69 9.90
CA ALA A 267 6.63 3.02 9.32
C ALA A 267 5.19 3.51 9.19
N ARG A 268 4.32 2.69 8.63
CA ARG A 268 2.88 3.01 8.47
C ARG A 268 2.18 3.19 9.80
N GLU A 269 2.46 2.33 10.77
CA GLU A 269 1.92 2.46 12.13
C GLU A 269 2.40 3.76 12.79
N MET A 270 3.68 4.15 12.64
CA MET A 270 4.20 5.43 13.15
C MET A 270 3.50 6.63 12.51
N VAL A 271 3.24 6.57 11.20
CA VAL A 271 2.54 7.63 10.46
C VAL A 271 1.09 7.77 10.95
N ILE A 272 0.35 6.67 11.06
CA ILE A 272 -1.02 6.68 11.57
C ILE A 272 -1.08 7.22 13.00
N ASN A 273 -0.21 6.74 13.88
CA ASN A 273 -0.14 7.18 15.27
C ASN A 273 0.11 8.69 15.37
N TYR A 274 1.08 9.22 14.62
CA TYR A 274 1.37 10.66 14.66
C TYR A 274 0.23 11.48 14.03
N GLY A 275 -0.36 11.00 12.95
CA GLY A 275 -1.53 11.63 12.31
C GLY A 275 -2.73 11.76 13.25
N ALA A 276 -2.99 10.74 14.05
CA ALA A 276 -4.12 10.68 14.98
C ALA A 276 -3.87 11.37 16.33
N TYR A 277 -2.66 11.26 16.88
CA TYR A 277 -2.35 11.67 18.26
C TYR A 277 -1.26 12.75 18.35
N GLY A 278 -0.62 13.13 17.24
CA GLY A 278 0.45 14.13 17.23
C GLY A 278 1.61 13.72 18.14
N GLU A 279 2.06 14.66 19.00
CA GLU A 279 3.18 14.42 19.90
C GLU A 279 2.90 13.36 20.99
N GLU A 280 1.66 13.07 21.30
CA GLU A 280 1.29 12.01 22.26
C GLU A 280 1.70 10.62 21.76
N ALA A 281 1.89 10.45 20.45
CA ALA A 281 2.39 9.21 19.85
C ALA A 281 3.90 9.00 19.97
N ASN A 282 4.68 9.98 20.44
CA ASN A 282 6.15 9.94 20.39
C ASN A 282 6.76 8.73 21.10
N GLU A 283 6.24 8.33 22.27
CA GLU A 283 6.77 7.18 23.03
C GLU A 283 6.54 5.88 22.25
N ARG A 284 5.31 5.66 21.77
CA ARG A 284 4.96 4.48 20.97
C ARG A 284 5.73 4.44 19.64
N ASN A 285 5.87 5.55 18.97
CA ASN A 285 6.63 5.65 17.72
C ASN A 285 8.14 5.41 17.94
N ALA A 286 8.70 5.75 19.10
CA ALA A 286 10.08 5.43 19.43
C ALA A 286 10.30 3.90 19.55
N GLU A 287 9.35 3.16 20.10
CA GLU A 287 9.39 1.70 20.17
C GLU A 287 9.31 1.06 18.77
N LEU A 288 8.42 1.59 17.92
CA LEU A 288 8.30 1.14 16.52
C LEU A 288 9.58 1.41 15.72
N LEU A 289 10.19 2.57 15.91
CA LEU A 289 11.46 2.91 15.26
C LEU A 289 12.60 1.97 15.68
N VAL A 290 12.67 1.57 16.96
CA VAL A 290 13.66 0.58 17.43
C VAL A 290 13.45 -0.77 16.75
N ARG A 291 12.19 -1.22 16.61
CA ARG A 291 11.88 -2.45 15.88
C ARG A 291 12.26 -2.34 14.40
N MET A 292 11.87 -1.23 13.76
CA MET A 292 12.22 -0.97 12.38
C MET A 292 13.73 -0.96 12.16
N GLN A 293 14.50 -0.38 13.09
CA GLN A 293 15.95 -0.35 13.04
C GLN A 293 16.59 -1.75 13.14
N ALA A 294 15.95 -2.65 13.87
CA ALA A 294 16.38 -4.05 13.92
C ALA A 294 16.03 -4.84 12.64
N LEU A 295 14.94 -4.48 11.96
CA LEU A 295 14.49 -5.12 10.73
C LEU A 295 15.21 -4.59 9.49
N ASN A 296 15.28 -3.27 9.35
CA ASN A 296 15.89 -2.56 8.23
C ASN A 296 16.45 -1.21 8.67
N PRO A 297 17.75 -1.12 9.03
CA PRO A 297 18.36 0.12 9.50
C PRO A 297 18.30 1.27 8.50
N GLU A 298 18.40 0.98 7.19
CA GLU A 298 18.37 1.99 6.14
C GLU A 298 16.99 2.65 6.06
N ASN A 299 15.94 1.86 5.94
CA ASN A 299 14.58 2.38 5.94
C ASN A 299 14.23 3.08 7.26
N ALA A 300 14.73 2.60 8.39
CA ALA A 300 14.52 3.27 9.69
C ALA A 300 15.08 4.69 9.68
N VAL A 301 16.26 4.91 9.13
CA VAL A 301 16.86 6.25 9.00
C VAL A 301 16.03 7.14 8.06
N LYS A 302 15.54 6.61 6.93
CA LYS A 302 14.68 7.36 6.00
C LYS A 302 13.38 7.80 6.68
N TRP A 303 12.70 6.89 7.35
CA TRP A 303 11.42 7.19 8.02
C TRP A 303 11.58 8.06 9.27
N GLU A 304 12.68 7.95 10.01
CA GLU A 304 13.00 8.88 11.10
C GLU A 304 13.14 10.32 10.57
N GLN A 305 13.82 10.51 9.43
CA GLN A 305 13.94 11.80 8.76
C GLN A 305 12.58 12.33 8.28
N ILE A 306 11.75 11.49 7.69
CA ILE A 306 10.41 11.86 7.21
C ILE A 306 9.51 12.29 8.38
N LEU A 307 9.52 11.57 9.50
CA LEU A 307 8.76 11.93 10.69
C LEU A 307 9.26 13.25 11.33
N ALA A 308 10.58 13.48 11.34
CA ALA A 308 11.14 14.73 11.80
C ALA A 308 10.75 15.91 10.89
N LEU A 309 10.87 15.74 9.58
CA LEU A 309 10.40 16.70 8.58
C LEU A 309 8.92 17.02 8.74
N TRP A 310 8.08 16.00 8.93
CA TRP A 310 6.64 16.18 9.10
C TRP A 310 6.30 17.05 10.33
N LYS A 311 6.99 16.86 11.43
CA LYS A 311 6.89 17.72 12.61
C LYS A 311 7.36 19.15 12.31
N GLU A 312 8.47 19.31 11.61
CA GLU A 312 9.03 20.60 11.26
C GLU A 312 8.08 21.43 10.38
N VAL A 313 7.59 20.87 9.28
CA VAL A 313 6.71 21.60 8.34
C VAL A 313 5.38 22.02 8.97
N ASN A 314 4.89 21.28 9.96
CA ASN A 314 3.65 21.61 10.67
C ASN A 314 3.88 22.52 11.90
N SER A 315 5.13 22.69 12.36
CA SER A 315 5.44 23.57 13.49
C SER A 315 5.64 25.05 13.13
N GLY A 316 5.61 25.39 11.83
CA GLY A 316 5.70 26.78 11.37
C GLY A 316 6.67 26.97 10.21
N LEU A 317 6.46 26.25 9.12
CA LEU A 317 7.21 26.46 7.88
C LEU A 317 7.06 27.89 7.38
N PRO A 318 8.16 28.66 7.17
CA PRO A 318 8.08 29.98 6.56
C PRO A 318 7.53 29.91 5.13
N VAL A 319 6.50 30.71 4.86
CA VAL A 319 5.86 30.78 3.53
C VAL A 319 6.13 32.15 2.92
N ASN A 320 6.71 32.19 1.71
CA ASN A 320 6.93 33.40 0.95
C ASN A 320 5.65 33.76 0.17
N GLU A 321 5.18 34.99 0.29
CA GLU A 321 3.94 35.42 -0.41
C GLU A 321 4.25 35.90 -1.83
N ASN A 322 3.48 35.43 -2.81
CA ASN A 322 3.38 35.92 -4.19
C ASN A 322 4.62 35.72 -5.10
N VAL A 323 5.80 35.44 -4.58
CA VAL A 323 7.03 35.23 -5.37
C VAL A 323 8.09 34.52 -4.52
N LEU A 324 8.93 33.73 -5.13
CA LEU A 324 10.10 33.12 -4.49
C LEU A 324 11.05 34.19 -3.92
N PRO A 325 11.72 33.95 -2.78
CA PRO A 325 12.64 34.91 -2.16
C PRO A 325 13.87 35.15 -3.02
N ASP A 326 14.71 36.14 -2.63
CA ASP A 326 16.01 36.35 -3.24
C ASP A 326 17.02 35.29 -2.77
N GLY A 327 18.04 35.06 -3.60
CA GLY A 327 19.20 34.24 -3.22
C GLY A 327 19.11 32.77 -3.62
N LEU A 328 18.07 32.31 -4.30
CA LEU A 328 18.05 31.01 -4.94
C LEU A 328 18.96 31.00 -6.19
N PRO A 329 19.49 29.83 -6.62
CA PRO A 329 20.29 29.76 -7.82
C PRO A 329 19.44 30.08 -9.06
N ASP A 330 19.94 31.00 -9.89
CA ASP A 330 19.35 31.27 -11.21
C ASP A 330 20.01 30.40 -12.27
N THR A 331 19.81 29.10 -12.14
CA THR A 331 20.34 28.06 -13.03
C THR A 331 19.26 27.05 -13.37
N ASP A 332 19.50 26.18 -14.34
CA ASP A 332 18.63 25.07 -14.69
C ASP A 332 18.70 23.88 -13.72
N GLU A 333 19.46 24.01 -12.63
CA GLU A 333 19.42 23.11 -11.46
C GLU A 333 18.21 23.38 -10.56
N LEU A 334 17.63 24.59 -10.66
CA LEU A 334 16.40 24.96 -9.94
C LEU A 334 15.17 24.58 -10.75
N CYS A 335 14.18 23.95 -10.13
CA CYS A 335 12.87 23.71 -10.70
C CYS A 335 11.77 24.28 -9.79
N ILE A 336 10.87 25.06 -10.38
CA ILE A 336 9.65 25.55 -9.74
C ILE A 336 8.57 24.49 -9.91
N VAL A 337 8.11 23.91 -8.80
CA VAL A 337 7.03 22.92 -8.79
C VAL A 337 5.71 23.65 -8.61
N ALA A 338 4.88 23.66 -9.64
CA ALA A 338 3.55 24.27 -9.64
C ALA A 338 2.50 23.20 -9.32
N LEU A 339 1.99 23.18 -8.08
CA LEU A 339 0.94 22.24 -7.68
C LEU A 339 -0.42 22.66 -8.21
N GLY A 340 -1.11 21.72 -8.82
CA GLY A 340 -2.43 21.89 -9.39
C GLY A 340 -3.53 22.22 -8.37
N PHE A 341 -4.68 22.53 -8.88
CA PHE A 341 -5.92 22.73 -8.14
C PHE A 341 -7.09 22.36 -9.03
N GLN A 342 -8.09 21.70 -8.44
CA GLN A 342 -9.27 21.17 -9.12
C GLN A 342 -9.85 22.13 -10.17
N LEU A 343 -10.07 21.63 -11.38
CA LEU A 343 -10.72 22.38 -12.46
C LEU A 343 -12.23 22.57 -12.21
N ASN A 344 -12.83 23.47 -12.97
CA ASN A 344 -14.28 23.52 -13.10
C ASN A 344 -14.76 22.29 -13.90
N PRO A 345 -16.04 21.90 -13.80
CA PRO A 345 -16.57 20.73 -14.53
C PRO A 345 -16.32 20.78 -16.04
N ASP A 346 -16.31 21.95 -16.66
CA ASP A 346 -16.07 22.16 -18.09
C ASP A 346 -14.57 22.12 -18.50
N GLY A 347 -13.66 21.91 -17.55
CA GLY A 347 -12.23 21.89 -17.76
C GLY A 347 -11.55 23.26 -17.75
N SER A 348 -12.27 24.34 -17.40
CA SER A 348 -11.67 25.66 -17.18
C SER A 348 -11.02 25.75 -15.79
N MET A 349 -9.97 26.59 -15.68
CA MET A 349 -9.29 26.79 -14.41
C MET A 349 -10.16 27.59 -13.43
N ARG A 350 -10.15 27.18 -12.16
CA ARG A 350 -10.72 27.97 -11.06
C ARG A 350 -9.82 29.16 -10.74
N ASP A 351 -10.41 30.20 -10.15
CA ASP A 351 -9.69 31.42 -9.78
C ASP A 351 -8.47 31.16 -8.90
N GLU A 352 -8.55 30.20 -7.97
CA GLU A 352 -7.44 29.84 -7.11
C GLU A 352 -6.24 29.28 -7.89
N LEU A 353 -6.48 28.42 -8.89
CA LEU A 353 -5.42 27.92 -9.76
C LEU A 353 -4.74 29.04 -10.53
N ILE A 354 -5.53 29.99 -11.06
CA ILE A 354 -4.99 31.17 -11.76
C ILE A 354 -4.13 32.04 -10.81
N GLN A 355 -4.52 32.17 -9.54
CA GLN A 355 -3.71 32.92 -8.56
C GLN A 355 -2.40 32.19 -8.23
N ARG A 356 -2.41 30.85 -8.09
CA ARG A 356 -1.18 30.05 -7.95
C ARG A 356 -0.26 30.26 -9.15
N LEU A 357 -0.80 30.23 -10.37
CA LEU A 357 -0.03 30.47 -11.60
C LEU A 357 0.59 31.87 -11.68
N ARG A 358 -0.05 32.89 -11.12
CA ARG A 358 0.58 34.20 -11.00
C ARG A 358 1.82 34.18 -10.11
N VAL A 359 1.79 33.40 -9.02
CA VAL A 359 2.98 33.20 -8.16
C VAL A 359 4.07 32.46 -8.92
N VAL A 360 3.70 31.45 -9.70
CA VAL A 360 4.65 30.73 -10.60
C VAL A 360 5.25 31.71 -11.61
N LEU A 361 4.42 32.51 -12.30
CA LEU A 361 4.88 33.49 -13.32
C LEU A 361 5.85 34.50 -12.71
N ASN A 362 5.48 35.15 -11.58
CA ASN A 362 6.35 36.10 -10.90
C ASN A 362 7.70 35.46 -10.50
N SER A 363 7.65 34.22 -10.05
CA SER A 363 8.85 33.47 -9.66
C SER A 363 9.71 33.07 -10.88
N ALA A 364 9.08 32.65 -11.97
CA ALA A 364 9.74 32.28 -13.21
C ALA A 364 10.36 33.47 -13.95
N GLU A 365 9.78 34.68 -13.84
CA GLU A 365 10.36 35.94 -14.32
C GLU A 365 11.59 36.34 -13.49
N LYS A 366 11.55 36.09 -12.16
CA LYS A 366 12.66 36.37 -11.25
C LYS A 366 13.83 35.39 -11.45
N TYR A 367 13.55 34.15 -11.78
CA TYR A 367 14.50 33.07 -12.02
C TYR A 367 14.36 32.55 -13.47
N PRO A 368 14.84 33.30 -14.48
CA PRO A 368 14.58 33.00 -15.88
C PRO A 368 15.24 31.70 -16.39
N ASN A 369 16.23 31.18 -15.68
CA ASN A 369 16.91 29.92 -16.03
C ASN A 369 16.27 28.70 -15.35
N ALA A 370 15.44 28.89 -14.32
CA ALA A 370 14.78 27.78 -13.63
C ALA A 370 13.84 27.00 -14.54
N LYS A 371 13.78 25.69 -14.37
CA LYS A 371 12.75 24.82 -14.96
C LYS A 371 11.44 24.98 -14.21
N ILE A 372 10.36 24.55 -14.82
CA ILE A 372 9.01 24.58 -14.22
C ILE A 372 8.39 23.21 -14.47
N ILE A 373 7.85 22.59 -13.46
CA ILE A 373 6.99 21.43 -13.61
C ILE A 373 5.58 21.76 -13.12
N CYS A 374 4.60 21.62 -14.02
CA CYS A 374 3.19 21.70 -13.71
C CYS A 374 2.70 20.28 -13.40
N THR A 375 2.07 20.07 -12.24
CA THR A 375 1.64 18.74 -11.79
C THR A 375 0.20 18.75 -11.34
N GLY A 376 -0.60 17.79 -11.81
CA GLY A 376 -2.01 17.60 -11.53
C GLY A 376 -2.78 17.03 -12.71
N GLY A 377 -3.48 15.92 -12.49
CA GLY A 377 -4.23 15.20 -13.51
C GLY A 377 -5.60 15.76 -13.82
N GLY A 378 -6.46 14.93 -14.39
CA GLY A 378 -7.82 15.29 -14.78
C GLY A 378 -8.78 15.32 -13.59
N THR A 379 -9.36 16.49 -13.32
CA THR A 379 -10.37 16.70 -12.26
C THR A 379 -11.68 17.33 -12.78
N ALA A 380 -11.83 17.45 -14.09
CA ALA A 380 -13.01 18.03 -14.73
C ALA A 380 -14.06 16.96 -15.03
N ALA A 381 -15.21 17.02 -14.37
CA ALA A 381 -16.26 16.01 -14.50
C ALA A 381 -16.92 15.92 -15.89
N GLU A 382 -16.92 17.01 -16.67
CA GLU A 382 -17.54 17.10 -17.99
C GLU A 382 -16.52 17.16 -19.14
N ASN A 383 -15.21 17.13 -18.84
CA ASN A 383 -14.13 17.22 -19.81
C ASN A 383 -12.94 16.35 -19.41
N GLU A 384 -12.99 15.08 -19.77
CA GLU A 384 -11.98 14.07 -19.41
C GLU A 384 -10.59 14.32 -20.04
N GLU A 385 -10.51 15.15 -21.11
CA GLU A 385 -9.24 15.49 -21.75
C GLU A 385 -8.50 16.65 -21.05
N ALA A 386 -9.20 17.39 -20.17
CA ALA A 386 -8.62 18.54 -19.49
C ALA A 386 -7.90 18.09 -18.21
N THR A 387 -6.60 18.36 -18.14
CA THR A 387 -5.78 18.14 -16.95
C THR A 387 -5.38 19.47 -16.32
N GLU A 388 -5.16 19.46 -15.00
CA GLU A 388 -4.71 20.65 -14.27
C GLU A 388 -3.37 21.12 -14.82
N ALA A 389 -2.41 20.21 -14.95
CA ALA A 389 -1.07 20.50 -15.43
C ALA A 389 -1.06 20.99 -16.90
N GLY A 390 -1.87 20.40 -17.76
CA GLY A 390 -2.02 20.85 -19.15
C GLY A 390 -2.53 22.28 -19.21
N ARG A 391 -3.58 22.62 -18.45
CA ARG A 391 -4.13 23.98 -18.37
C ARG A 391 -3.12 24.99 -17.79
N MET A 392 -2.36 24.58 -16.78
CA MET A 392 -1.31 25.40 -16.19
C MET A 392 -0.21 25.72 -17.22
N ALA A 393 0.26 24.72 -17.95
CA ALA A 393 1.28 24.88 -18.96
C ALA A 393 0.81 25.82 -20.11
N GLU A 394 -0.40 25.61 -20.64
CA GLU A 394 -1.00 26.47 -21.65
C GLU A 394 -1.02 27.94 -21.18
N TRP A 395 -1.51 28.18 -19.97
CA TRP A 395 -1.59 29.52 -19.41
C TRP A 395 -0.22 30.18 -19.23
N LEU A 396 0.78 29.44 -18.73
CA LEU A 396 2.14 29.97 -18.58
C LEU A 396 2.78 30.34 -19.93
N ILE A 397 2.59 29.53 -20.96
CA ILE A 397 3.05 29.80 -22.32
C ILE A 397 2.38 31.06 -22.88
N GLU A 398 1.06 31.19 -22.73
CA GLU A 398 0.32 32.38 -23.15
C GLU A 398 0.78 33.66 -22.43
N ASN A 399 1.31 33.53 -21.20
CA ASN A 399 1.86 34.64 -20.42
C ASN A 399 3.38 34.81 -20.59
N GLY A 400 3.98 34.18 -21.60
CA GLY A 400 5.35 34.47 -22.06
C GLY A 400 6.45 33.57 -21.53
N ILE A 401 6.13 32.50 -20.81
CA ILE A 401 7.11 31.49 -20.41
C ILE A 401 7.44 30.61 -21.62
N SER A 402 8.74 30.39 -21.85
CA SER A 402 9.20 29.53 -22.95
C SER A 402 8.81 28.05 -22.72
N PRO A 403 8.21 27.37 -23.71
CA PRO A 403 7.80 25.96 -23.57
C PRO A 403 8.91 24.99 -23.18
N ASP A 404 10.16 25.29 -23.55
CA ASP A 404 11.34 24.47 -23.23
C ASP A 404 11.74 24.49 -21.75
N ARG A 405 11.12 25.37 -20.97
CA ARG A 405 11.26 25.42 -19.51
C ARG A 405 10.20 24.60 -18.78
N ILE A 406 9.10 24.21 -19.46
CA ILE A 406 7.90 23.66 -18.84
C ILE A 406 7.84 22.15 -19.06
N PHE A 407 7.67 21.42 -17.98
CA PHE A 407 7.36 19.99 -17.94
C PHE A 407 5.92 19.82 -17.43
N VAL A 408 5.22 18.82 -17.93
CA VAL A 408 3.83 18.55 -17.62
C VAL A 408 3.75 17.14 -17.04
N GLU A 409 3.22 17.06 -15.83
CA GLU A 409 2.82 15.81 -15.16
C GLU A 409 1.29 15.86 -15.02
N ASP A 410 0.57 15.08 -15.78
CA ASP A 410 -0.88 15.15 -15.92
C ASP A 410 -1.63 13.84 -15.64
N GLU A 411 -0.96 12.90 -14.98
CA GLU A 411 -1.53 11.60 -14.61
C GLU A 411 -1.95 11.51 -13.13
N SER A 412 -1.36 12.35 -12.26
CA SER A 412 -1.56 12.31 -10.82
C SER A 412 -2.99 12.64 -10.39
N LYS A 413 -3.46 11.99 -9.33
CA LYS A 413 -4.79 12.19 -8.71
C LYS A 413 -4.70 12.65 -7.27
N THR A 414 -3.53 12.51 -6.65
CA THR A 414 -3.26 12.89 -5.27
C THR A 414 -1.98 13.71 -5.17
N THR A 415 -1.78 14.41 -4.05
CA THR A 415 -0.54 15.16 -3.84
C THR A 415 0.69 14.24 -3.68
N ALA A 416 0.50 13.01 -3.19
CA ALA A 416 1.56 12.01 -3.17
C ALA A 416 1.99 11.64 -4.60
N GLN A 417 1.04 11.37 -5.49
CA GLN A 417 1.31 11.10 -6.90
C GLN A 417 1.92 12.30 -7.62
N ASN A 418 1.50 13.53 -7.29
CA ASN A 418 2.18 14.73 -7.81
C ASN A 418 3.68 14.68 -7.51
N ALA A 419 4.08 14.31 -6.28
CA ALA A 419 5.49 14.19 -5.93
C ALA A 419 6.17 13.03 -6.69
N MET A 420 5.59 11.83 -6.66
CA MET A 420 6.14 10.63 -7.29
C MET A 420 6.40 10.85 -8.80
N PHE A 421 5.36 11.24 -9.54
CA PHE A 421 5.43 11.34 -11.00
C PHE A 421 6.23 12.58 -11.46
N SER A 422 6.17 13.69 -10.70
CA SER A 422 7.02 14.85 -11.01
C SER A 422 8.50 14.52 -10.88
N LEU A 423 8.91 13.80 -9.82
CA LEU A 423 10.30 13.43 -9.65
C LEU A 423 10.75 12.41 -10.72
N ASP A 424 9.88 11.50 -11.16
CA ASP A 424 10.16 10.59 -12.28
C ASP A 424 10.46 11.38 -13.57
N ILE A 425 9.61 12.36 -13.90
CA ILE A 425 9.80 13.22 -15.07
C ILE A 425 11.11 14.02 -14.99
N LEU A 426 11.43 14.56 -13.81
CA LEU A 426 12.65 15.35 -13.61
C LEU A 426 13.91 14.48 -13.68
N GLU A 427 13.90 13.28 -13.12
CA GLU A 427 15.03 12.34 -13.22
C GLU A 427 15.30 11.93 -14.67
N GLU A 428 14.23 11.67 -15.43
CA GLU A 428 14.35 11.22 -16.82
C GLU A 428 14.75 12.35 -17.76
N ASN A 429 14.13 13.54 -17.62
CA ASN A 429 14.23 14.60 -18.63
C ASN A 429 15.11 15.77 -18.21
N CYS A 430 15.42 15.92 -16.92
CA CYS A 430 16.19 17.02 -16.35
C CYS A 430 17.17 16.56 -15.27
N PRO A 431 18.14 15.68 -15.58
CA PRO A 431 19.02 15.10 -14.58
C PRO A 431 19.91 16.13 -13.85
N GLN A 432 20.00 17.36 -14.35
CA GLN A 432 20.72 18.45 -13.68
C GLN A 432 19.89 19.11 -12.56
N VAL A 433 18.56 18.98 -12.56
CA VAL A 433 17.71 19.51 -11.49
C VAL A 433 18.00 18.78 -10.20
N ARG A 434 18.31 19.54 -9.13
CA ARG A 434 18.50 19.02 -7.76
C ARG A 434 17.80 19.87 -6.72
N GLN A 435 17.34 21.06 -7.10
CA GLN A 435 16.71 22.01 -6.18
C GLN A 435 15.28 22.31 -6.61
N LEU A 436 14.35 22.13 -5.70
CA LEU A 436 12.94 22.34 -5.95
C LEU A 436 12.41 23.52 -5.11
N ALA A 437 11.55 24.32 -5.70
CA ALA A 437 10.80 25.35 -5.02
C ALA A 437 9.30 25.12 -5.21
N ILE A 438 8.59 24.86 -4.12
CA ILE A 438 7.17 24.50 -4.16
C ILE A 438 6.30 25.75 -4.27
N VAL A 439 5.40 25.78 -5.23
CA VAL A 439 4.41 26.87 -5.40
C VAL A 439 2.99 26.31 -5.33
N SER A 440 2.19 26.87 -4.40
CA SER A 440 0.80 26.45 -4.19
C SER A 440 -0.01 27.54 -3.46
N SER A 441 -1.17 27.19 -2.91
CA SER A 441 -1.85 28.00 -1.90
C SER A 441 -1.17 27.84 -0.53
N ASP A 442 -1.24 28.86 0.32
CA ASP A 442 -0.55 28.91 1.61
C ASP A 442 -0.88 27.71 2.51
N TYR A 443 -2.14 27.31 2.58
CA TYR A 443 -2.56 26.14 3.38
C TYR A 443 -2.03 24.80 2.84
N HIS A 444 -1.54 24.73 1.59
CA HIS A 444 -1.08 23.51 0.94
C HIS A 444 0.47 23.40 0.87
N ILE A 445 1.18 24.48 1.14
CA ILE A 445 2.65 24.52 1.06
C ILE A 445 3.31 23.49 1.98
N ALA A 446 2.85 23.34 3.22
CA ALA A 446 3.40 22.39 4.16
C ALA A 446 3.28 20.94 3.64
N THR A 447 2.12 20.59 3.07
CA THR A 447 1.88 19.26 2.50
C THR A 447 2.73 19.02 1.25
N GLY A 448 2.79 19.99 0.32
CA GLY A 448 3.63 19.87 -0.86
C GLY A 448 5.11 19.73 -0.50
N THR A 449 5.62 20.55 0.42
CA THR A 449 6.99 20.45 0.92
C THR A 449 7.27 19.06 1.52
N LEU A 450 6.38 18.60 2.42
CA LEU A 450 6.51 17.29 3.05
C LEU A 450 6.62 16.16 2.02
N LEU A 451 5.68 16.12 1.07
CA LEU A 451 5.57 14.96 0.18
C LEU A 451 6.67 14.91 -0.87
N PHE A 452 7.08 16.05 -1.44
CA PHE A 452 8.21 16.08 -2.38
C PHE A 452 9.54 15.74 -1.70
N GLU A 453 9.76 16.20 -0.46
CA GLU A 453 10.98 15.87 0.28
C GLU A 453 10.94 14.43 0.80
N ALA A 454 9.80 13.94 1.29
CA ALA A 454 9.65 12.55 1.71
C ALA A 454 9.87 11.58 0.55
N GLU A 455 9.28 11.86 -0.62
CA GLU A 455 9.50 11.05 -1.82
C GLU A 455 10.96 11.07 -2.25
N SER A 456 11.62 12.22 -2.19
CA SER A 456 13.06 12.32 -2.47
C SER A 456 13.91 11.51 -1.48
N ILE A 457 13.53 11.46 -0.20
CA ILE A 457 14.20 10.64 0.81
C ILE A 457 14.01 9.16 0.52
N LEU A 458 12.79 8.75 0.18
CA LEU A 458 12.44 7.33 -0.03
C LEU A 458 13.14 6.74 -1.25
N ARG A 459 13.23 7.50 -2.36
CA ARG A 459 13.81 7.01 -3.62
C ARG A 459 15.33 7.04 -3.69
N ALA A 460 15.99 7.91 -2.92
CA ALA A 460 17.42 8.09 -2.99
C ALA A 460 18.19 6.96 -2.30
N ASP A 461 19.18 6.40 -2.98
CA ASP A 461 20.15 5.47 -2.40
C ASP A 461 21.25 6.22 -1.63
N ASP A 462 21.60 7.44 -2.06
CA ASP A 462 22.56 8.33 -1.39
C ASP A 462 21.95 9.73 -1.21
N THR A 463 22.37 10.43 -0.18
CA THR A 463 21.97 11.83 0.10
C THR A 463 22.37 12.80 -1.02
N GLN A 464 23.36 12.47 -1.84
CA GLN A 464 23.79 13.28 -2.97
C GLN A 464 22.82 13.20 -4.18
N ASP A 465 22.03 12.15 -4.26
CA ASP A 465 21.06 11.94 -5.33
C ASP A 465 19.68 12.55 -5.01
N ARG A 466 19.51 13.13 -3.84
CA ARG A 466 18.26 13.73 -3.39
C ARG A 466 17.94 15.04 -4.11
N PHE A 467 16.67 15.21 -4.40
CA PHE A 467 16.11 16.54 -4.64
C PHE A 467 15.96 17.28 -3.30
N MET A 468 16.35 18.52 -3.26
CA MET A 468 16.27 19.35 -2.04
C MET A 468 15.18 20.39 -2.20
N ILE A 469 14.26 20.47 -1.27
CA ILE A 469 13.28 21.56 -1.25
C ILE A 469 13.97 22.79 -0.66
N VAL A 470 14.37 23.72 -1.52
CA VAL A 470 15.16 24.89 -1.12
C VAL A 470 14.32 26.12 -0.78
N SER A 471 13.05 26.14 -1.22
CA SER A 471 12.15 27.25 -0.95
C SER A 471 10.70 26.93 -1.31
N ASN A 472 9.83 27.88 -1.00
CA ASN A 472 8.42 27.87 -1.43
C ASN A 472 7.94 29.28 -1.74
N ALA A 473 6.81 29.38 -2.44
CA ALA A 473 6.03 30.62 -2.52
C ALA A 473 4.54 30.30 -2.65
N ALA A 474 3.70 31.16 -2.08
CA ALA A 474 2.28 30.87 -2.04
C ALA A 474 1.40 32.03 -2.48
N TYR A 475 0.27 31.64 -3.07
CA TYR A 475 -0.93 32.46 -3.07
C TYR A 475 -1.62 32.35 -1.71
N LYS A 476 -1.96 33.48 -1.11
CA LYS A 476 -2.72 33.50 0.13
C LYS A 476 -4.21 33.29 -0.15
N ALA A 477 -4.65 32.05 0.06
CA ALA A 477 -6.04 31.69 -0.18
C ALA A 477 -6.99 32.29 0.87
N PRO A 478 -8.23 32.66 0.48
CA PRO A 478 -9.21 33.20 1.44
C PRO A 478 -9.67 32.15 2.46
N SER A 479 -9.59 30.88 2.12
CA SER A 479 -9.94 29.74 2.97
C SER A 479 -9.21 28.51 2.46
N GLY A 480 -9.02 27.55 3.32
CA GLY A 480 -8.40 26.27 3.05
C GLY A 480 -7.68 25.77 4.29
N SER A 481 -7.69 24.49 4.49
CA SER A 481 -6.88 23.80 5.50
C SER A 481 -6.68 22.36 5.06
N LEU A 482 -5.51 21.80 5.35
CA LEU A 482 -5.27 20.38 5.23
C LEU A 482 -4.98 19.82 6.62
N SER A 483 -5.57 18.67 6.92
CA SER A 483 -5.35 18.04 8.21
C SER A 483 -4.06 17.23 8.21
N VAL A 484 -3.52 17.00 9.40
CA VAL A 484 -2.37 16.11 9.62
C VAL A 484 -2.72 14.68 9.20
N MET A 485 -3.98 14.25 9.35
CA MET A 485 -4.44 12.94 8.86
C MET A 485 -4.42 12.82 7.35
N PHE A 486 -4.71 13.89 6.60
CA PHE A 486 -4.52 13.86 5.15
C PHE A 486 -3.05 13.62 4.77
N GLN A 487 -2.14 14.32 5.45
CA GLN A 487 -0.70 14.11 5.26
C GLN A 487 -0.28 12.68 5.64
N ALA A 488 -0.90 12.09 6.67
CA ALA A 488 -0.68 10.69 7.03
C ALA A 488 -1.09 9.75 5.88
N GLY A 489 -2.27 9.91 5.32
CA GLY A 489 -2.72 9.15 4.16
C GLY A 489 -1.75 9.28 2.99
N ALA A 490 -1.28 10.50 2.69
CA ALA A 490 -0.35 10.75 1.61
C ALA A 490 1.05 10.11 1.84
N LEU A 491 1.56 10.10 3.07
CA LEU A 491 2.80 9.39 3.42
C LEU A 491 2.64 7.86 3.32
N ILE A 492 1.47 7.34 3.64
CA ILE A 492 1.15 5.92 3.45
C ILE A 492 1.10 5.56 1.96
N GLU A 493 0.54 6.44 1.12
CA GLU A 493 0.56 6.28 -0.34
C GLU A 493 2.00 6.23 -0.87
N LEU A 494 2.88 7.14 -0.43
CA LEU A 494 4.31 7.10 -0.76
C LEU A 494 5.00 5.81 -0.30
N SER A 495 4.51 5.17 0.78
CA SER A 495 5.02 3.87 1.24
C SER A 495 4.57 2.68 0.37
N GLY A 496 3.75 2.93 -0.66
CA GLY A 496 3.24 1.91 -1.57
C GLY A 496 1.95 1.22 -1.14
N ASP A 497 1.20 1.77 -0.15
CA ASP A 497 -0.10 1.25 0.27
C ASP A 497 -1.23 2.21 -0.11
N GLU A 498 -1.61 2.16 -1.37
CA GLU A 498 -2.68 3.02 -1.88
C GLU A 498 -4.04 2.73 -1.23
N ASP A 499 -4.34 1.46 -0.91
CA ASP A 499 -5.63 1.07 -0.34
C ASP A 499 -5.83 1.68 1.05
N LEU A 500 -4.84 1.55 1.92
CA LEU A 500 -4.86 2.16 3.25
C LEU A 500 -4.86 3.69 3.16
N ALA A 501 -4.08 4.27 2.23
CA ALA A 501 -4.05 5.71 2.00
C ALA A 501 -5.43 6.25 1.61
N TYR A 502 -6.10 5.61 0.64
CA TYR A 502 -7.43 6.02 0.20
C TYR A 502 -8.49 5.87 1.29
N GLN A 503 -8.42 4.81 2.10
CA GLN A 503 -9.30 4.67 3.26
C GLN A 503 -9.15 5.86 4.22
N ILE A 504 -7.91 6.26 4.52
CA ILE A 504 -7.64 7.43 5.37
C ILE A 504 -8.17 8.72 4.74
N TYR A 505 -8.04 8.90 3.42
CA TYR A 505 -8.60 10.06 2.72
C TYR A 505 -10.12 10.09 2.83
N TYR A 506 -10.82 8.98 2.60
CA TYR A 506 -12.27 8.90 2.72
C TYR A 506 -12.75 9.19 4.15
N ASP A 507 -12.15 8.55 5.15
CA ASP A 507 -12.54 8.72 6.55
C ASP A 507 -12.32 10.16 7.05
N THR A 508 -11.28 10.84 6.53
CA THR A 508 -10.91 12.18 6.98
C THR A 508 -11.73 13.29 6.33
N TYR A 509 -12.15 13.11 5.08
CA TYR A 509 -12.71 14.21 4.26
C TYR A 509 -14.10 13.96 3.72
N ASP A 510 -14.72 12.79 3.98
CA ASP A 510 -15.98 12.41 3.32
C ASP A 510 -15.86 12.61 1.78
N ILE A 511 -14.69 12.26 1.24
CA ILE A 511 -14.38 12.47 -0.18
C ILE A 511 -15.08 11.40 -1.00
N HIS A 512 -16.38 11.54 -1.20
CA HIS A 512 -17.15 10.73 -2.15
C HIS A 512 -16.83 11.05 -3.62
N GLU A 513 -15.91 11.98 -3.87
CA GLU A 513 -15.58 12.50 -5.19
C GLU A 513 -14.15 12.18 -5.68
N LEU A 514 -13.37 11.34 -4.97
CA LEU A 514 -12.16 10.82 -5.58
C LEU A 514 -12.58 9.95 -6.78
N PRO A 515 -12.01 10.16 -7.97
CA PRO A 515 -12.38 9.37 -9.12
C PRO A 515 -12.19 7.90 -8.81
N ALA A 516 -13.21 7.09 -9.14
CA ALA A 516 -13.14 5.65 -9.00
C ALA A 516 -11.82 5.15 -9.63
N ARG A 517 -11.13 4.25 -8.93
CA ARG A 517 -9.98 3.55 -9.49
C ARG A 517 -10.39 2.96 -10.84
N LYS A 518 -9.65 3.28 -11.91
CA LYS A 518 -9.81 2.64 -13.21
C LYS A 518 -9.03 1.34 -13.21
#